data_503dfe65e8be415d4d68d9475258bed9
#
_entry.id   503dfe65e8be415d4d68d9475258bed9
#
_cell.length_a   1.000
_cell.length_b   1.000
_cell.length_c   1.000
_cell.angle_alpha   90.00
_cell.angle_beta   90.00
_cell.angle_gamma   90.00
#
_symmetry.space_group_name_H-M   'P 1'
#
loop_
_entity.id
_entity.type
_entity.pdbx_description
1 polymer ?
#
loop_
_entity_poly.entity_id
_entity_poly.type
_entity_poly.pdbx_seq_one_letter_code
_entity_poly.pdbx_strand_id
1 'polypeptide(L)'
;EAAVRQEIFAILIMTPIAFFIDVTHVERILLVISLLIVLITELLNTAIEKLCDHVSTDIHLLIGRAKDIGSAAVFISLIMAGFTWISILW
;
A
#
# COMPACT_ATOMS: atom_id res chain seq x y z
N GLU A 1 10.59 4.16 -7.93
CA GLU A 1 10.96 2.93 -7.26
C GLU A 1 10.19 1.74 -7.74
N ALA A 2 10.84 0.58 -7.71
CA ALA A 2 10.24 -0.65 -8.23
C ALA A 2 8.95 -1.01 -7.49
N ALA A 3 8.94 -0.93 -6.16
CA ALA A 3 7.77 -1.28 -5.37
C ALA A 3 6.59 -0.38 -5.70
N VAL A 4 6.81 0.93 -5.80
CA VAL A 4 5.74 1.88 -6.13
C VAL A 4 5.20 1.60 -7.53
N ARG A 5 6.08 1.32 -8.50
CA ARG A 5 5.64 1.02 -9.85
C ARG A 5 4.82 -0.26 -9.91
N GLN A 6 5.23 -1.29 -9.17
CA GLN A 6 4.49 -2.54 -9.09
C GLN A 6 3.12 -2.34 -8.47
N GLU A 7 3.03 -1.54 -7.40
CA GLU A 7 1.77 -1.24 -6.75
C GLU A 7 0.82 -0.46 -7.67
N ILE A 8 1.34 0.55 -8.36
CA ILE A 8 0.54 1.31 -9.32
C ILE A 8 0.04 0.41 -10.44
N PHE A 9 0.89 -0.46 -10.97
CA PHE A 9 0.51 -1.38 -12.04
C PHE A 9 -0.61 -2.32 -11.56
N ALA A 10 -0.45 -2.90 -10.36
CA ALA A 10 -1.46 -3.78 -9.80
C ALA A 10 -2.79 -3.04 -9.61
N ILE A 11 -2.75 -1.81 -9.13
CA ILE A 11 -3.95 -1.00 -8.92
C ILE A 11 -4.63 -0.67 -10.25
N LEU A 12 -3.85 -0.36 -11.29
CA LEU A 12 -4.40 -0.09 -12.61
C LEU A 12 -5.11 -1.31 -13.21
N ILE A 13 -4.67 -2.51 -12.85
CA ILE A 13 -5.33 -3.74 -13.29
C ILE A 13 -6.55 -4.05 -12.41
N MET A 14 -6.41 -3.94 -11.11
CA MET A 14 -7.45 -4.35 -10.17
C MET A 14 -8.61 -3.37 -10.07
N THR A 15 -8.37 -2.09 -10.31
CA THR A 15 -9.44 -1.08 -10.25
C THR A 15 -10.55 -1.33 -11.27
N PRO A 16 -10.25 -1.57 -12.56
CA PRO A 16 -11.30 -1.95 -13.50
C PRO A 16 -12.03 -3.23 -13.10
N ILE A 17 -11.30 -4.21 -12.56
CA ILE A 17 -11.91 -5.45 -12.09
C ILE A 17 -12.95 -5.15 -11.01
N ALA A 18 -12.61 -4.26 -10.06
CA ALA A 18 -13.53 -3.88 -9.00
C ALA A 18 -14.81 -3.24 -9.54
N PHE A 19 -14.75 -2.56 -10.69
CA PHE A 19 -15.92 -1.92 -11.29
C PHE A 19 -16.78 -2.87 -12.13
N PHE A 20 -16.22 -3.98 -12.61
CA PHE A 20 -16.94 -4.87 -13.51
C PHE A 20 -17.40 -6.18 -12.88
N ILE A 21 -16.96 -6.50 -11.67
CA ILE A 21 -17.43 -7.71 -10.99
C ILE A 21 -18.79 -7.46 -10.34
N ASP A 22 -19.51 -8.55 -10.11
CA ASP A 22 -20.86 -8.49 -9.56
C ASP A 22 -20.82 -8.42 -8.03
N VAL A 23 -20.71 -7.21 -7.52
CA VAL A 23 -20.68 -6.94 -6.08
C VAL A 23 -21.60 -5.75 -5.79
N THR A 24 -21.98 -5.59 -4.53
CA THR A 24 -22.81 -4.46 -4.11
C THR A 24 -22.03 -3.15 -4.24
N HIS A 25 -22.76 -2.04 -4.22
CA HIS A 25 -22.15 -0.72 -4.30
C HIS A 25 -21.17 -0.49 -3.15
N VAL A 26 -21.56 -0.86 -1.93
CA VAL A 26 -20.71 -0.71 -0.74
C VAL A 26 -19.46 -1.59 -0.87
N GLU A 27 -19.63 -2.84 -1.30
CA GLU A 27 -18.51 -3.75 -1.50
C GLU A 27 -17.52 -3.20 -2.52
N ARG A 28 -18.02 -2.63 -3.61
CA ARG A 28 -17.18 -2.04 -4.64
C ARG A 28 -16.37 -0.87 -4.09
N ILE A 29 -17.00 -0.01 -3.29
CA ILE A 29 -16.30 1.09 -2.62
C ILE A 29 -15.18 0.57 -1.73
N LEU A 30 -15.46 -0.48 -0.95
CA LEU A 30 -14.45 -1.06 -0.06
C LEU A 30 -13.28 -1.65 -0.84
N LEU A 31 -13.54 -2.29 -1.96
CA LEU A 31 -12.47 -2.84 -2.80
C LEU A 31 -11.57 -1.74 -3.32
N VAL A 32 -12.14 -0.66 -3.83
CA VAL A 32 -11.36 0.45 -4.37
C VAL A 32 -10.60 1.17 -3.26
N ILE A 33 -11.24 1.43 -2.13
CA ILE A 33 -10.59 2.10 -1.00
C ILE A 33 -9.40 1.28 -0.50
N SER A 34 -9.53 -0.04 -0.42
CA SER A 34 -8.43 -0.89 0.04
C SER A 34 -7.20 -0.75 -0.86
N LEU A 35 -7.40 -0.67 -2.17
CA LEU A 35 -6.29 -0.45 -3.12
C LEU A 35 -5.65 0.92 -2.94
N LEU A 36 -6.47 1.95 -2.72
CA LEU A 36 -5.95 3.30 -2.52
C LEU A 36 -5.16 3.42 -1.21
N ILE A 37 -5.59 2.71 -0.17
CA ILE A 37 -4.85 2.68 1.10
C ILE A 37 -3.46 2.08 0.89
N VAL A 38 -3.36 0.99 0.13
CA VAL A 38 -2.06 0.41 -0.19
C VAL A 38 -1.19 1.42 -0.93
N LEU A 39 -1.75 2.10 -1.92
CA LEU A 39 -1.00 3.09 -2.69
C LEU A 39 -0.53 4.25 -1.81
N ILE A 40 -1.40 4.80 -0.99
CA ILE A 40 -1.05 5.91 -0.11
C ILE A 40 0.07 5.48 0.84
N THR A 41 -0.06 4.31 1.44
CA THR A 41 0.92 3.79 2.39
C THR A 41 2.27 3.59 1.70
N GLU A 42 2.27 3.04 0.49
CA GLU A 42 3.50 2.82 -0.27
C GLU A 42 4.18 4.14 -0.64
N LEU A 43 3.41 5.13 -1.04
CA LEU A 43 3.96 6.45 -1.36
C LEU A 43 4.57 7.12 -0.13
N LEU A 44 3.90 7.03 1.01
CA LEU A 44 4.43 7.58 2.26
C LEU A 44 5.69 6.85 2.70
N ASN A 45 5.72 5.54 2.58
CA ASN A 45 6.91 4.76 2.92
C ASN A 45 8.09 5.14 2.02
N THR A 46 7.84 5.31 0.73
CA THR A 46 8.88 5.73 -0.21
C THR A 46 9.42 7.11 0.15
N ALA A 47 8.54 8.03 0.55
CA ALA A 47 8.98 9.36 1.00
C ALA A 47 9.86 9.27 2.25
N ILE A 48 9.48 8.41 3.19
CA ILE A 48 10.28 8.18 4.41
C ILE A 48 11.65 7.62 4.04
N GLU A 49 11.70 6.64 3.14
CA GLU A 49 12.97 6.04 2.72
C GLU A 49 13.89 7.06 2.06
N LYS A 50 13.34 7.89 1.17
CA LYS A 50 14.14 8.92 0.50
C LYS A 50 14.63 9.96 1.49
N LEU A 51 13.81 10.34 2.44
CA LEU A 51 14.21 11.27 3.48
C LEU A 51 15.34 10.69 4.35
N CYS A 52 15.18 9.43 4.76
CA CYS A 52 16.19 8.74 5.55
C CYS A 52 17.53 8.64 4.83
N ASP A 53 17.50 8.46 3.51
CA ASP A 53 18.72 8.33 2.72
C ASP A 53 19.52 9.63 2.67
N HIS A 54 18.92 10.77 3.00
CA HIS A 54 19.57 12.07 3.02
C HIS A 54 19.96 12.54 4.41
N VAL A 55 19.61 11.77 5.45
CA VAL A 55 19.92 12.14 6.83
C VAL A 55 21.31 11.65 7.17
N SER A 56 21.97 12.35 8.11
CA SER A 56 23.32 12.01 8.57
C SER A 56 23.39 10.57 9.09
N THR A 57 24.51 9.91 8.80
CA THR A 57 24.76 8.55 9.24
C THR A 57 24.96 8.43 10.75
N ASP A 58 25.05 9.53 11.48
CA ASP A 58 25.25 9.52 12.92
C ASP A 58 24.07 8.95 13.71
N ILE A 59 22.90 8.79 13.05
CA ILE A 59 21.69 8.28 13.70
C ILE A 59 21.16 7.04 13.00
N HIS A 60 22.07 6.13 12.62
CA HIS A 60 21.72 4.89 11.92
C HIS A 60 20.58 4.10 12.56
N LEU A 61 20.59 3.99 13.89
CA LEU A 61 19.60 3.17 14.59
C LEU A 61 18.20 3.74 14.41
N LEU A 62 18.05 5.06 14.53
CA LEU A 62 16.75 5.72 14.35
C LEU A 62 16.28 5.66 12.90
N ILE A 63 17.20 5.79 11.96
CA ILE A 63 16.89 5.67 10.53
C ILE A 63 16.41 4.27 10.23
N GLY A 64 17.08 3.24 10.74
CA GLY A 64 16.68 1.86 10.56
C GLY A 64 15.29 1.59 11.11
N ARG A 65 14.99 2.14 12.30
CA ARG A 65 13.68 2.00 12.91
C ARG A 65 12.59 2.68 12.08
N ALA A 66 12.88 3.87 11.55
CA ALA A 66 11.91 4.58 10.71
C ALA A 66 11.58 3.79 9.46
N LYS A 67 12.61 3.23 8.82
CA LYS A 67 12.41 2.38 7.62
C LYS A 67 11.61 1.13 7.97
N ASP A 68 11.88 0.50 9.09
CA ASP A 68 11.18 -0.70 9.52
C ASP A 68 9.70 -0.41 9.82
N ILE A 69 9.43 0.71 10.47
CA ILE A 69 8.05 1.12 10.76
C ILE A 69 7.28 1.40 9.47
N GLY A 70 7.92 2.08 8.53
CA GLY A 70 7.31 2.34 7.23
C GLY A 70 6.98 1.04 6.48
N SER A 71 7.91 0.10 6.48
CA SER A 71 7.69 -1.21 5.86
C SER A 71 6.59 -1.99 6.55
N ALA A 72 6.50 -1.90 7.87
CA ALA A 72 5.43 -2.55 8.63
C ALA A 72 4.07 -1.97 8.23
N ALA A 73 3.98 -0.67 8.03
CA ALA A 73 2.73 -0.03 7.60
C ALA A 73 2.31 -0.54 6.23
N VAL A 74 3.24 -0.68 5.29
CA VAL A 74 2.96 -1.26 3.97
C VAL A 74 2.44 -2.69 4.12
N PHE A 75 3.10 -3.49 4.94
CA PHE A 75 2.69 -4.87 5.17
C PHE A 75 1.26 -4.96 5.70
N ILE A 76 0.92 -4.13 6.69
CA ILE A 76 -0.42 -4.08 7.24
C ILE A 76 -1.45 -3.66 6.18
N SER A 77 -1.11 -2.68 5.35
CA SER A 77 -2.02 -2.24 4.29
C SER A 77 -2.28 -3.34 3.27
N LEU A 78 -1.28 -4.14 2.95
CA LEU A 78 -1.43 -5.27 2.04
C LEU A 78 -2.32 -6.35 2.66
N ILE A 79 -2.17 -6.62 3.96
CA ILE A 79 -3.04 -7.56 4.65
C ILE A 79 -4.49 -7.05 4.65
N MET A 80 -4.68 -5.75 4.91
CA MET A 80 -6.03 -5.16 4.89
C MET A 80 -6.67 -5.30 3.52
N ALA A 81 -5.93 -5.03 2.45
CA ALA A 81 -6.44 -5.16 1.09
C ALA A 81 -6.76 -6.62 0.78
N GLY A 82 -5.86 -7.53 1.11
CA GLY A 82 -6.09 -8.96 0.91
C GLY A 82 -7.32 -9.46 1.67
N PHE A 83 -7.44 -9.06 2.91
CA PHE A 83 -8.60 -9.42 3.73
C PHE A 83 -9.90 -8.89 3.13
N THR A 84 -9.90 -7.64 2.69
CA THR A 84 -11.08 -7.01 2.10
C THR A 84 -11.50 -7.73 0.81
N TRP A 85 -10.56 -7.97 -0.08
CA TRP A 85 -10.85 -8.63 -1.35
C TRP A 85 -11.31 -10.07 -1.17
N ILE A 86 -10.63 -10.82 -0.31
CA ILE A 86 -11.01 -12.21 -0.04
C ILE A 86 -12.39 -12.28 0.61
N SER A 87 -12.67 -11.38 1.56
CA SER A 87 -13.95 -11.36 2.27
C SER A 87 -15.12 -11.06 1.35
N ILE A 88 -14.90 -10.22 0.35
CA ILE A 88 -15.97 -9.82 -0.57
C ILE A 88 -16.14 -10.84 -1.69
N LEU A 89 -15.04 -11.34 -2.26
CA LEU A 89 -15.11 -12.23 -3.43
C LEU A 89 -15.29 -13.69 -3.08
N TRP A 90 -14.96 -14.08 -1.87
CA TRP A 90 -15.14 -15.46 -1.42
C TRP A 90 -16.58 -15.66 -0.92
#